data_c3b934ef5c17158ae878ac97c6e3c685
#
_entry.id   c3b934ef5c17158ae878ac97c6e3c685
#
_cell.length_a   1.000
_cell.length_b   1.000
_cell.length_c   1.000
_cell.angle_alpha   90.00
_cell.angle_beta   90.00
_cell.angle_gamma   90.00
#
_symmetry.space_group_name_H-M   'P 1'
#
loop_
_entity.id
_entity.type
_entity.pdbx_description
1 polymer ?
#
loop_
_entity_poly.entity_id
_entity_poly.type
_entity_poly.pdbx_seq_one_letter_code
_entity_poly.pdbx_strand_id
1 'polypeptide(L)'
;MKILVLKSSGNKKGSSNMLADEFIRGAKENGHEITEYDVFRADIRPCIGCGHCGMDGPCVQKDDYEKTLKGMIRETDMLVFVMPVYYYNWPAQLKAVVDRFYSYTTELTGMKKKTALISVAWDNTDTVFAVVDAYYRQLCDYMEFQDQGTVLGKGCGTPDMTRRSKYMKDAYELGRNL
;
A
#
# COMPACT_ATOMS: atom_id res chain seq x y z
N MET A 1 -13.61 7.23 8.42
CA MET A 1 -12.15 7.04 8.66
C MET A 1 -11.33 7.90 7.71
N LYS A 2 -10.14 8.28 8.12
CA LYS A 2 -9.12 8.85 7.22
C LYS A 2 -8.29 7.72 6.63
N ILE A 3 -8.25 7.61 5.32
CA ILE A 3 -7.58 6.52 4.59
C ILE A 3 -6.47 7.10 3.73
N LEU A 4 -5.25 6.57 3.88
CA LEU A 4 -4.09 6.92 3.07
C LEU A 4 -3.85 5.81 2.03
N VAL A 5 -3.95 6.16 0.75
CA VAL A 5 -3.74 5.25 -0.37
C VAL A 5 -2.33 5.46 -0.93
N LEU A 6 -1.45 4.48 -0.73
CA LEU A 6 -0.05 4.50 -1.15
C LEU A 6 0.10 3.90 -2.55
N LYS A 7 0.16 4.74 -3.57
CA LYS A 7 0.27 4.34 -4.98
C LYS A 7 1.74 4.22 -5.41
N SER A 8 2.18 3.03 -5.82
CA SER A 8 3.58 2.76 -6.18
C SER A 8 3.80 2.40 -7.66
N SER A 9 2.83 2.67 -8.51
CA SER A 9 2.95 2.45 -9.95
C SER A 9 3.48 3.68 -10.68
N GLY A 10 4.50 3.52 -11.52
CA GLY A 10 4.99 4.58 -12.42
C GLY A 10 4.00 5.00 -13.50
N ASN A 11 3.05 4.13 -13.85
CA ASN A 11 2.00 4.42 -14.82
C ASN A 11 0.74 4.93 -14.12
N LYS A 12 0.49 6.25 -14.20
CA LYS A 12 -0.68 6.89 -13.57
C LYS A 12 -2.02 6.29 -14.02
N LYS A 13 -2.11 5.80 -15.27
CA LYS A 13 -3.30 5.15 -15.83
C LYS A 13 -3.15 3.62 -15.88
N GLY A 14 -2.23 3.06 -15.11
CA GLY A 14 -1.96 1.62 -15.05
C GLY A 14 -3.01 0.85 -14.26
N SER A 15 -2.98 -0.46 -14.42
CA SER A 15 -3.93 -1.41 -13.84
C SER A 15 -4.14 -1.27 -12.33
N SER A 16 -3.05 -1.18 -11.56
CA SER A 16 -3.16 -1.03 -10.10
C SER A 16 -3.82 0.28 -9.69
N ASN A 17 -3.53 1.39 -10.39
CA ASN A 17 -4.18 2.67 -10.13
C ASN A 17 -5.67 2.65 -10.50
N MET A 18 -6.06 1.93 -11.57
CA MET A 18 -7.48 1.76 -11.90
C MET A 18 -8.25 1.03 -10.81
N LEU A 19 -7.68 -0.03 -10.23
CA LEU A 19 -8.31 -0.72 -9.10
C LEU A 19 -8.35 0.18 -7.86
N ALA A 20 -7.30 0.96 -7.62
CA ALA A 20 -7.29 1.92 -6.52
C ALA A 20 -8.37 3.00 -6.69
N ASP A 21 -8.61 3.48 -7.91
CA ASP A 21 -9.65 4.48 -8.18
C ASP A 21 -11.06 3.92 -7.90
N GLU A 22 -11.31 2.63 -8.19
CA GLU A 22 -12.57 1.97 -7.83
C GLU A 22 -12.71 1.78 -6.30
N PHE A 23 -11.65 1.37 -5.62
CA PHE A 23 -11.64 1.31 -4.16
C PHE A 23 -11.94 2.69 -3.55
N ILE A 24 -11.28 3.74 -4.03
CA ILE A 24 -11.48 5.11 -3.58
C ILE A 24 -12.93 5.56 -3.80
N ARG A 25 -13.51 5.22 -4.95
CA ARG A 25 -14.92 5.52 -5.24
C ARG A 25 -15.84 4.87 -4.21
N GLY A 26 -15.69 3.56 -3.96
CA GLY A 26 -16.48 2.83 -2.97
C GLY A 26 -16.32 3.39 -1.55
N ALA A 27 -15.08 3.68 -1.14
CA ALA A 27 -14.78 4.22 0.18
C ALA A 27 -15.37 5.64 0.39
N LYS A 28 -15.31 6.51 -0.63
CA LYS A 28 -15.92 7.84 -0.59
C LYS A 28 -17.45 7.77 -0.48
N GLU A 29 -18.08 6.85 -1.22
CA GLU A 29 -19.53 6.62 -1.12
C GLU A 29 -19.97 6.11 0.25
N ASN A 30 -19.05 5.46 0.98
CA ASN A 30 -19.25 5.05 2.38
C ASN A 30 -18.82 6.13 3.40
N GLY A 31 -18.55 7.37 2.96
CA GLY A 31 -18.27 8.52 3.83
C GLY A 31 -16.85 8.56 4.39
N HIS A 32 -15.87 7.89 3.78
CA HIS A 32 -14.48 7.95 4.20
C HIS A 32 -13.72 9.12 3.54
N GLU A 33 -12.78 9.71 4.29
CA GLU A 33 -11.86 10.73 3.80
C GLU A 33 -10.64 10.06 3.19
N ILE A 34 -10.33 10.35 1.93
CA ILE A 34 -9.26 9.70 1.18
C ILE A 34 -8.15 10.70 0.86
N THR A 35 -6.93 10.32 1.22
CA THR A 35 -5.70 10.97 0.78
C THR A 35 -4.89 10.00 -0.05
N GLU A 36 -4.42 10.44 -1.21
CA GLU A 36 -3.57 9.64 -2.11
C GLU A 36 -2.12 10.13 -2.02
N TYR A 37 -1.17 9.20 -1.97
CA TYR A 37 0.26 9.51 -1.98
C TYR A 37 0.98 8.73 -3.09
N ASP A 38 1.66 9.47 -3.98
CA ASP A 38 2.43 8.90 -5.10
C ASP A 38 3.83 8.47 -4.61
N VAL A 39 3.90 7.25 -4.10
CA VAL A 39 5.15 6.65 -3.61
C VAL A 39 6.19 6.50 -4.72
N PHE A 40 5.75 6.27 -5.96
CA PHE A 40 6.67 6.07 -7.08
C PHE A 40 7.51 7.31 -7.38
N ARG A 41 6.93 8.51 -7.23
CA ARG A 41 7.59 9.79 -7.57
C ARG A 41 8.20 10.50 -6.38
N ALA A 42 7.90 10.05 -5.17
CA ALA A 42 8.46 10.61 -3.97
C ALA A 42 9.97 10.31 -3.84
N ASP A 43 10.74 11.24 -3.33
CA ASP A 43 12.14 11.02 -2.95
C ASP A 43 12.19 10.29 -1.60
N ILE A 44 12.02 8.98 -1.64
CA ILE A 44 12.10 8.11 -0.46
C ILE A 44 13.25 7.13 -0.63
N ARG A 45 14.31 7.35 0.12
CA ARG A 45 15.48 6.48 0.12
C ARG A 45 15.28 5.28 1.04
N PRO A 46 15.77 4.09 0.65
CA PRO A 46 15.65 2.89 1.49
C PRO A 46 16.35 3.08 2.84
N CYS A 47 15.89 2.31 3.83
CA CYS A 47 16.57 2.27 5.13
C CYS A 47 18.01 1.79 4.98
N ILE A 48 18.95 2.49 5.59
CA ILE A 48 20.38 2.15 5.55
C ILE A 48 20.86 1.34 6.77
N GLY A 49 19.95 0.95 7.65
CA GLY A 49 20.25 0.10 8.81
C GLY A 49 21.15 0.72 9.87
N CYS A 50 21.27 2.05 9.92
CA CYS A 50 22.23 2.73 10.81
C CYS A 50 21.86 2.69 12.31
N GLY A 51 20.67 2.25 12.67
CA GLY A 51 20.18 2.15 14.06
C GLY A 51 19.95 3.49 14.78
N HIS A 52 20.24 4.63 14.16
CA HIS A 52 20.19 5.95 14.81
C HIS A 52 18.81 6.29 15.40
N CYS A 53 17.73 5.90 14.71
CA CYS A 53 16.35 6.18 15.16
C CYS A 53 15.91 5.32 16.35
N GLY A 54 16.60 4.20 16.66
CA GLY A 54 16.28 3.36 17.82
C GLY A 54 14.84 2.88 17.87
N MET A 55 14.19 2.69 16.72
CA MET A 55 12.79 2.28 16.53
C MET A 55 11.71 3.35 16.82
N ASP A 56 12.03 4.44 17.49
CA ASP A 56 11.04 5.49 17.85
C ASP A 56 11.58 6.91 17.72
N GLY A 57 12.70 7.08 17.05
CA GLY A 57 13.35 8.39 16.87
C GLY A 57 13.27 8.93 15.44
N PRO A 58 13.71 10.18 15.24
CA PRO A 58 13.78 10.75 13.91
C PRO A 58 14.83 10.01 13.06
N CYS A 59 14.51 9.78 11.77
CA CYS A 59 15.47 9.22 10.85
C CYS A 59 16.55 10.25 10.46
N VAL A 60 17.78 9.78 10.23
CA VAL A 60 18.88 10.63 9.73
C VAL A 60 18.61 11.11 8.30
N GLN A 61 17.88 10.34 7.50
CA GLN A 61 17.51 10.69 6.14
C GLN A 61 16.36 11.70 6.13
N LYS A 62 16.61 12.93 5.66
CA LYS A 62 15.65 14.03 5.61
C LYS A 62 15.01 14.14 4.23
N ASP A 63 14.42 13.02 3.78
CA ASP A 63 13.70 12.86 2.52
C ASP A 63 12.16 13.03 2.70
N ASP A 64 11.38 12.75 1.65
CA ASP A 64 9.92 12.92 1.67
C ASP A 64 9.24 12.00 2.68
N TYR A 65 9.86 10.86 3.03
CA TYR A 65 9.35 10.00 4.08
C TYR A 65 9.33 10.73 5.43
N GLU A 66 10.46 11.25 5.87
CA GLU A 66 10.59 11.90 7.18
C GLU A 66 9.91 13.26 7.24
N LYS A 67 9.91 14.02 6.12
CA LYS A 67 9.31 15.34 6.06
C LYS A 67 7.78 15.33 5.97
N THR A 68 7.21 14.33 5.31
CA THR A 68 5.80 14.35 4.93
C THR A 68 5.08 13.03 5.21
N LEU A 69 5.54 11.91 4.60
CA LEU A 69 4.78 10.67 4.59
C LEU A 69 4.59 10.06 5.99
N LYS A 70 5.62 10.10 6.83
CA LYS A 70 5.56 9.62 8.22
C LYS A 70 4.46 10.33 9.03
N GLY A 71 4.32 11.65 8.87
CA GLY A 71 3.23 12.43 9.48
C GLY A 71 1.86 12.02 8.96
N MET A 72 1.71 11.88 7.62
CA MET A 72 0.46 11.43 7.01
C MET A 72 0.05 10.03 7.50
N ILE A 73 1.00 9.10 7.61
CA ILE A 73 0.71 7.76 8.14
C ILE A 73 0.22 7.86 9.60
N ARG A 74 0.81 8.72 10.43
CA ARG A 74 0.37 8.91 11.82
C ARG A 74 -1.07 9.39 11.93
N GLU A 75 -1.47 10.31 11.07
CA GLU A 75 -2.78 10.99 11.12
C GLU A 75 -3.94 10.20 10.51
N THR A 76 -3.65 9.08 9.84
CA THR A 76 -4.67 8.26 9.17
C THR A 76 -5.05 7.04 10.00
N ASP A 77 -6.29 6.55 9.82
CA ASP A 77 -6.80 5.35 10.47
C ASP A 77 -6.41 4.08 9.69
N MET A 78 -6.25 4.21 8.36
CA MET A 78 -6.04 3.07 7.47
C MET A 78 -5.00 3.37 6.39
N LEU A 79 -4.19 2.34 6.08
CA LEU A 79 -3.24 2.34 4.95
C LEU A 79 -3.70 1.37 3.87
N VAL A 80 -3.70 1.82 2.62
CA VAL A 80 -3.97 0.95 1.47
C VAL A 80 -2.73 0.88 0.59
N PHE A 81 -2.14 -0.30 0.49
CA PHE A 81 -0.97 -0.55 -0.34
C PHE A 81 -1.42 -0.88 -1.76
N VAL A 82 -1.05 -0.03 -2.73
CA VAL A 82 -1.43 -0.18 -4.15
C VAL A 82 -0.20 -0.35 -5.01
N MET A 83 -0.11 -1.51 -5.70
CA MET A 83 1.12 -1.84 -6.43
C MET A 83 0.91 -2.80 -7.61
N PRO A 84 1.75 -2.72 -8.66
CA PRO A 84 1.97 -3.85 -9.56
C PRO A 84 2.94 -4.85 -8.93
N VAL A 85 2.86 -6.11 -9.34
CA VAL A 85 3.88 -7.12 -9.00
C VAL A 85 5.11 -6.91 -9.90
N TYR A 86 6.29 -6.77 -9.30
CA TYR A 86 7.57 -6.75 -10.01
C TYR A 86 8.41 -7.94 -9.56
N TYR A 87 8.71 -8.85 -10.50
CA TYR A 87 9.46 -10.08 -10.20
C TYR A 87 8.92 -10.81 -8.95
N TYR A 88 7.59 -11.05 -8.95
CA TYR A 88 6.85 -11.77 -7.89
C TYR A 88 6.87 -11.10 -6.50
N ASN A 89 7.26 -9.83 -6.41
CA ASN A 89 7.40 -9.12 -5.13
C ASN A 89 6.87 -7.68 -5.19
N TRP A 90 6.95 -6.99 -4.07
CA TRP A 90 6.63 -5.58 -3.91
C TRP A 90 7.61 -4.70 -4.68
N PRO A 91 7.15 -3.61 -5.33
CA PRO A 91 8.04 -2.63 -5.96
C PRO A 91 9.00 -2.02 -4.94
N ALA A 92 10.25 -1.78 -5.39
CA ALA A 92 11.31 -1.24 -4.54
C ALA A 92 10.91 0.05 -3.81
N GLN A 93 10.17 0.93 -4.49
CA GLN A 93 9.69 2.20 -3.91
C GLN A 93 8.76 1.97 -2.70
N LEU A 94 7.80 1.05 -2.82
CA LEU A 94 6.89 0.74 -1.73
C LEU A 94 7.59 -0.02 -0.59
N LYS A 95 8.52 -0.91 -0.96
CA LYS A 95 9.35 -1.62 0.02
C LYS A 95 10.21 -0.63 0.82
N ALA A 96 10.78 0.40 0.17
CA ALA A 96 11.52 1.45 0.85
C ALA A 96 10.66 2.18 1.91
N VAL A 97 9.38 2.45 1.62
CA VAL A 97 8.45 3.02 2.61
C VAL A 97 8.30 2.10 3.81
N VAL A 98 8.06 0.80 3.58
CA VAL A 98 7.86 -0.17 4.67
C VAL A 98 9.12 -0.34 5.52
N ASP A 99 10.31 -0.38 4.91
CA ASP A 99 11.57 -0.48 5.66
C ASP A 99 11.82 0.73 6.56
N ARG A 100 11.25 1.88 6.22
CA ARG A 100 11.34 3.11 7.01
C ARG A 100 10.36 3.13 8.19
N PHE A 101 9.39 2.19 8.28
CA PHE A 101 8.56 2.00 9.48
C PHE A 101 9.42 1.76 10.72
N TYR A 102 10.64 1.21 10.54
CA TYR A 102 11.59 1.04 11.62
C TYR A 102 11.83 2.32 12.45
N SER A 103 11.72 3.50 11.85
CA SER A 103 11.96 4.77 12.58
C SER A 103 10.86 5.16 13.58
N TYR A 104 9.78 4.39 13.69
CA TYR A 104 8.70 4.59 14.66
C TYR A 104 7.84 3.31 14.83
N THR A 105 8.52 2.17 14.82
CA THR A 105 7.88 0.84 14.88
C THR A 105 6.96 0.71 16.11
N THR A 106 7.43 1.07 17.29
CA THR A 106 6.66 0.93 18.53
C THR A 106 5.40 1.79 18.51
N GLU A 107 5.53 3.04 18.08
CA GLU A 107 4.39 3.94 17.93
C GLU A 107 3.37 3.40 16.90
N LEU A 108 3.86 3.00 15.70
CA LEU A 108 3.01 2.53 14.62
C LEU A 108 2.27 1.22 14.98
N THR A 109 2.94 0.29 15.64
CA THR A 109 2.35 -0.96 16.14
C THR A 109 1.24 -0.66 17.15
N GLY A 110 1.48 0.25 18.09
CA GLY A 110 0.48 0.67 19.08
C GLY A 110 -0.79 1.31 18.49
N MET A 111 -0.69 1.88 17.28
CA MET A 111 -1.84 2.49 16.58
C MET A 111 -2.84 1.46 16.05
N LYS A 112 -2.46 0.19 15.87
CA LYS A 112 -3.32 -0.91 15.37
C LYS A 112 -4.10 -0.53 14.13
N LYS A 113 -3.40 0.09 13.15
CA LYS A 113 -4.04 0.61 11.93
C LYS A 113 -4.72 -0.47 11.13
N LYS A 114 -5.82 -0.11 10.48
CA LYS A 114 -6.42 -0.92 9.42
C LYS A 114 -5.53 -0.89 8.18
N THR A 115 -5.50 -1.99 7.43
CA THR A 115 -4.78 -2.06 6.15
C THR A 115 -5.55 -2.81 5.10
N ALA A 116 -5.25 -2.54 3.83
CA ALA A 116 -5.68 -3.35 2.70
C ALA A 116 -4.58 -3.40 1.64
N LEU A 117 -4.62 -4.43 0.79
CA LEU A 117 -3.69 -4.60 -0.32
C LEU A 117 -4.45 -4.67 -1.64
N ILE A 118 -4.07 -3.83 -2.60
CA ILE A 118 -4.53 -3.88 -3.99
C ILE A 118 -3.31 -4.10 -4.87
N SER A 119 -3.22 -5.25 -5.49
CA SER A 119 -2.08 -5.61 -6.34
C SER A 119 -2.53 -6.21 -7.67
N VAL A 120 -1.74 -5.99 -8.72
CA VAL A 120 -2.00 -6.51 -10.06
C VAL A 120 -0.77 -7.22 -10.61
N ALA A 121 -1.00 -8.27 -11.39
CA ALA A 121 0.04 -8.99 -12.12
C ALA A 121 -0.37 -9.22 -13.57
N TRP A 122 0.64 -9.31 -14.45
CA TRP A 122 0.46 -9.76 -15.84
C TRP A 122 0.07 -11.23 -15.87
N ASP A 123 0.78 -12.04 -15.10
CA ASP A 123 0.56 -13.46 -14.97
C ASP A 123 -0.81 -13.76 -14.33
N ASN A 124 -1.44 -14.85 -14.76
CA ASN A 124 -2.73 -15.32 -14.24
C ASN A 124 -2.65 -16.63 -13.46
N THR A 125 -1.44 -17.13 -13.20
CA THR A 125 -1.23 -18.35 -12.41
C THR A 125 -1.67 -18.17 -10.94
N ASP A 126 -1.98 -19.27 -10.27
CA ASP A 126 -2.40 -19.21 -8.85
C ASP A 126 -1.27 -18.79 -7.92
N THR A 127 -0.03 -18.95 -8.33
CA THR A 127 1.15 -18.69 -7.51
C THR A 127 1.70 -17.28 -7.65
N VAL A 128 1.22 -16.47 -8.61
CA VAL A 128 1.80 -15.15 -8.91
C VAL A 128 1.83 -14.19 -7.73
N PHE A 129 0.88 -14.31 -6.81
CA PHE A 129 0.80 -13.50 -5.60
C PHE A 129 1.31 -14.19 -4.33
N ALA A 130 1.80 -15.43 -4.41
CA ALA A 130 2.15 -16.20 -3.21
C ALA A 130 3.14 -15.45 -2.28
N VAL A 131 4.21 -14.87 -2.85
CA VAL A 131 5.21 -14.11 -2.08
C VAL A 131 4.64 -12.76 -1.63
N VAL A 132 3.88 -12.09 -2.49
CA VAL A 132 3.27 -10.78 -2.21
C VAL A 132 2.28 -10.87 -1.05
N ASP A 133 1.38 -11.85 -1.07
CA ASP A 133 0.39 -12.08 -0.04
C ASP A 133 1.03 -12.54 1.28
N ALA A 134 1.99 -13.48 1.21
CA ALA A 134 2.70 -13.94 2.39
C ALA A 134 3.46 -12.80 3.09
N TYR A 135 4.14 -11.94 2.32
CA TYR A 135 4.82 -10.78 2.88
C TYR A 135 3.83 -9.79 3.52
N TYR A 136 2.70 -9.50 2.86
CA TYR A 136 1.67 -8.62 3.40
C TYR A 136 1.11 -9.14 4.73
N ARG A 137 0.75 -10.42 4.80
CA ARG A 137 0.25 -11.04 6.04
C ARG A 137 1.28 -11.00 7.16
N GLN A 138 2.53 -11.33 6.87
CA GLN A 138 3.61 -11.27 7.86
C GLN A 138 3.86 -9.83 8.34
N LEU A 139 3.74 -8.83 7.45
CA LEU A 139 3.81 -7.42 7.82
C LEU A 139 2.64 -7.02 8.74
N CYS A 140 1.42 -7.46 8.42
CA CYS A 140 0.25 -7.19 9.26
C CYS A 140 0.39 -7.82 10.64
N ASP A 141 0.82 -9.07 10.71
CA ASP A 141 1.04 -9.77 11.98
C ASP A 141 2.10 -9.07 12.83
N TYR A 142 3.26 -8.75 12.25
CA TYR A 142 4.36 -8.10 12.97
C TYR A 142 4.01 -6.70 13.46
N MET A 143 3.28 -5.91 12.64
CA MET A 143 2.89 -4.53 12.95
C MET A 143 1.56 -4.43 13.70
N GLU A 144 0.92 -5.56 14.02
CA GLU A 144 -0.43 -5.63 14.61
C GLU A 144 -1.48 -4.86 13.79
N PHE A 145 -1.34 -4.86 12.46
CA PHE A 145 -2.30 -4.25 11.57
C PHE A 145 -3.57 -5.10 11.43
N GLN A 146 -4.69 -4.44 11.29
CA GLN A 146 -6.00 -5.07 11.07
C GLN A 146 -6.27 -5.16 9.56
N ASP A 147 -6.00 -6.32 8.96
CA ASP A 147 -6.28 -6.58 7.54
C ASP A 147 -7.78 -6.48 7.24
N GLN A 148 -8.15 -5.59 6.32
CA GLN A 148 -9.52 -5.39 5.83
C GLN A 148 -9.79 -6.13 4.52
N GLY A 149 -8.77 -6.77 3.95
CA GLY A 149 -8.89 -7.58 2.75
C GLY A 149 -7.91 -7.21 1.63
N THR A 150 -7.89 -8.07 0.63
CA THR A 150 -6.97 -7.95 -0.51
C THR A 150 -7.70 -8.04 -1.84
N VAL A 151 -7.24 -7.28 -2.83
CA VAL A 151 -7.62 -7.43 -4.24
C VAL A 151 -6.37 -7.78 -5.03
N LEU A 152 -6.30 -9.05 -5.48
CA LEU A 152 -5.13 -9.62 -6.16
C LEU A 152 -5.49 -9.90 -7.62
N GLY A 153 -5.31 -8.89 -8.47
CA GLY A 153 -5.71 -8.87 -9.88
C GLY A 153 -4.80 -9.69 -10.78
N LYS A 154 -5.07 -11.00 -10.92
CA LYS A 154 -4.39 -11.90 -11.86
C LYS A 154 -4.76 -11.53 -13.30
N GLY A 155 -3.80 -11.61 -14.22
CA GLY A 155 -4.01 -11.31 -15.63
C GLY A 155 -4.38 -9.83 -15.89
N CYS A 156 -4.10 -8.94 -14.96
CA CYS A 156 -4.37 -7.49 -15.08
C CYS A 156 -3.14 -6.73 -15.59
N GLY A 157 -2.46 -7.26 -16.60
CA GLY A 157 -1.23 -6.69 -17.15
C GLY A 157 -1.40 -5.38 -17.91
N THR A 158 -2.60 -5.12 -18.45
CA THR A 158 -2.92 -3.86 -19.13
C THR A 158 -4.20 -3.24 -18.59
N PRO A 159 -4.41 -1.92 -18.78
CA PRO A 159 -5.67 -1.26 -18.42
C PRO A 159 -6.91 -1.90 -19.03
N ASP A 160 -6.82 -2.35 -20.29
CA ASP A 160 -7.96 -2.99 -20.99
C ASP A 160 -8.30 -4.36 -20.42
N MET A 161 -7.31 -5.17 -20.07
CA MET A 161 -7.50 -6.43 -19.38
C MET A 161 -8.14 -6.19 -18.00
N THR A 162 -7.64 -5.23 -17.26
CA THR A 162 -8.13 -4.86 -15.92
C THR A 162 -9.58 -4.40 -15.97
N ARG A 163 -9.94 -3.53 -16.92
CA ARG A 163 -11.30 -3.00 -17.08
C ARG A 163 -12.34 -4.09 -17.30
N ARG A 164 -11.96 -5.20 -17.96
CA ARG A 164 -12.85 -6.35 -18.24
C ARG A 164 -12.83 -7.40 -17.14
N SER A 165 -12.01 -7.23 -16.12
CA SER A 165 -11.88 -8.18 -15.03
C SER A 165 -12.92 -7.95 -13.94
N LYS A 166 -13.17 -8.99 -13.15
CA LYS A 166 -13.99 -8.88 -11.93
C LYS A 166 -13.38 -7.97 -10.87
N TYR A 167 -12.05 -7.75 -10.92
CA TYR A 167 -11.31 -7.05 -9.88
C TYR A 167 -11.68 -5.56 -9.77
N MET A 168 -12.23 -4.95 -10.82
CA MET A 168 -12.84 -3.61 -10.75
C MET A 168 -13.97 -3.58 -9.72
N LYS A 169 -14.88 -4.56 -9.79
CA LYS A 169 -15.97 -4.70 -8.83
C LYS A 169 -15.46 -5.06 -7.45
N ASP A 170 -14.53 -6.02 -7.36
CA ASP A 170 -13.97 -6.47 -6.09
C ASP A 170 -13.29 -5.30 -5.34
N ALA A 171 -12.57 -4.43 -6.06
CA ALA A 171 -11.94 -3.24 -5.48
C ALA A 171 -12.96 -2.20 -4.99
N TYR A 172 -14.00 -1.95 -5.78
CA TYR A 172 -15.10 -1.08 -5.37
C TYR A 172 -15.79 -1.60 -4.10
N GLU A 173 -16.13 -2.89 -4.07
CA GLU A 173 -16.80 -3.52 -2.93
C GLU A 173 -15.92 -3.51 -1.67
N LEU A 174 -14.59 -3.73 -1.81
CA LEU A 174 -13.67 -3.61 -0.70
C LEU A 174 -13.73 -2.21 -0.07
N GLY A 175 -13.73 -1.14 -0.87
CA GLY A 175 -13.84 0.22 -0.36
C GLY A 175 -15.24 0.54 0.20
N ARG A 176 -16.29 0.00 -0.41
CA ARG A 176 -17.69 0.26 -0.03
C ARG A 176 -18.09 -0.40 1.30
N ASN A 177 -17.43 -1.49 1.68
CA ASN A 177 -17.77 -2.30 2.84
C ASN A 177 -16.85 -2.11 4.06
N LEU A 178 -16.02 -1.06 4.07
CA LEU A 178 -15.10 -0.74 5.19
C LEU A 178 -15.82 -0.39 6.50
#